data_892eb982cae57666f9841ab998b87cbe
#
_entry.id   892eb982cae57666f9841ab998b87cbe
#
_cell.length_a   1.000
_cell.length_b   1.000
_cell.length_c   1.000
_cell.angle_alpha   90.00
_cell.angle_beta   90.00
_cell.angle_gamma   90.00
#
_symmetry.space_group_name_H-M   'P 1'
#
loop_
_entity.id
_entity.type
_entity.pdbx_description
1 polymer ?
#
loop_
_entity_poly.entity_id
_entity_poly.type
_entity_poly.pdbx_seq_one_letter_code
_entity_poly.pdbx_strand_id
1 'polypeptide(L)'
;MKKIHFTDRYLLNPRHPVTVFVIGAGGTGSQVITNLARMSMALQALGHPGLHVTVFDPDTVSQANIGRQLFSETELGLNKAVSLVTRINRFFGYAWTAEPQCFPSRNFSEDSTANIIITCTDNIRSRLTLWKFLKKVRKENFSDHSAPIYWMDFGNSQTKGQVIIGTVREKVLQPSSLEYIPMPKMNVITEEVDYAKIKEKESGPSCSLAEALEKQDLFINSTLAHIGCDLLWKMFKEGKTLYRGVYVNLDTLKMTAIPV
;
A
#
# COMPACT_ATOMS: atom_id res chain seq x y z
N MET A 1 -4.04 -29.17 -8.66
CA MET A 1 -3.59 -27.95 -9.37
C MET A 1 -3.40 -26.81 -8.36
N LYS A 2 -2.38 -25.98 -8.52
CA LYS A 2 -2.15 -24.81 -7.64
C LYS A 2 -3.13 -23.70 -7.99
N LYS A 3 -3.62 -22.98 -6.98
CA LYS A 3 -4.40 -21.74 -7.17
C LYS A 3 -3.47 -20.62 -7.63
N ILE A 4 -3.95 -19.75 -8.53
CA ILE A 4 -3.22 -18.60 -9.04
C ILE A 4 -4.17 -17.44 -9.29
N HIS A 5 -3.70 -16.22 -9.10
CA HIS A 5 -4.41 -15.02 -9.52
C HIS A 5 -3.64 -14.36 -10.68
N PHE A 6 -4.31 -14.19 -11.81
CA PHE A 6 -3.77 -13.41 -12.93
C PHE A 6 -4.09 -11.94 -12.68
N THR A 7 -3.07 -11.11 -12.80
CA THR A 7 -3.18 -9.66 -12.63
C THR A 7 -4.18 -9.08 -13.64
N ASP A 8 -4.94 -8.08 -13.21
CA ASP A 8 -5.89 -7.41 -14.10
C ASP A 8 -5.19 -6.89 -15.37
N ARG A 9 -5.81 -7.12 -16.52
CA ARG A 9 -5.23 -6.80 -17.84
C ARG A 9 -4.93 -5.32 -18.00
N TYR A 10 -5.71 -4.45 -17.39
CA TYR A 10 -5.49 -3.02 -17.46
C TYR A 10 -4.16 -2.62 -16.80
N LEU A 11 -3.79 -3.24 -15.68
CA LEU A 11 -2.50 -2.95 -15.03
C LEU A 11 -1.29 -3.39 -15.87
N LEU A 12 -1.45 -4.38 -16.73
CA LEU A 12 -0.34 -4.91 -17.54
C LEU A 12 -0.13 -4.14 -18.86
N ASN A 13 -1.20 -3.60 -19.44
CA ASN A 13 -1.17 -2.85 -20.70
C ASN A 13 -2.04 -1.58 -20.62
N PRO A 14 -1.77 -0.67 -19.69
CA PRO A 14 -2.53 0.56 -19.56
C PRO A 14 -2.11 1.56 -20.66
N ARG A 15 -3.04 2.45 -21.03
CA ARG A 15 -2.73 3.59 -21.92
C ARG A 15 -2.13 4.79 -21.18
N HIS A 16 -2.31 4.84 -19.86
CA HIS A 16 -1.86 5.90 -18.97
C HIS A 16 -1.14 5.28 -17.78
N PRO A 17 -0.33 6.02 -17.04
CA PRO A 17 0.26 5.51 -15.79
C PRO A 17 -0.81 4.92 -14.88
N VAL A 18 -0.53 3.75 -14.29
CA VAL A 18 -1.44 3.13 -13.30
C VAL A 18 -1.53 4.04 -12.09
N THR A 19 -2.75 4.37 -11.68
CA THR A 19 -2.99 5.22 -10.52
C THR A 19 -2.85 4.45 -9.22
N VAL A 20 -2.13 5.04 -8.26
CA VAL A 20 -1.90 4.44 -6.95
C VAL A 20 -2.17 5.46 -5.86
N PHE A 21 -3.01 5.14 -4.89
CA PHE A 21 -3.17 5.90 -3.66
C PHE A 21 -2.37 5.24 -2.55
N VAL A 22 -1.53 6.01 -1.86
CA VAL A 22 -0.83 5.59 -0.64
C VAL A 22 -1.38 6.37 0.53
N ILE A 23 -1.98 5.67 1.48
CA ILE A 23 -2.63 6.23 2.66
C ILE A 23 -1.73 5.98 3.88
N GLY A 24 -1.15 7.05 4.39
CA GLY A 24 -0.14 7.04 5.44
C GLY A 24 1.29 7.11 4.90
N ALA A 25 2.04 8.12 5.31
CA ALA A 25 3.44 8.41 4.94
C ALA A 25 4.40 8.26 6.13
N GLY A 26 4.02 7.44 7.12
CA GLY A 26 4.84 7.13 8.30
C GLY A 26 5.97 6.16 8.02
N GLY A 27 6.28 5.29 9.00
CA GLY A 27 7.41 4.34 8.91
C GLY A 27 7.35 3.43 7.69
N THR A 28 6.26 2.69 7.50
CA THR A 28 6.07 1.82 6.34
C THR A 28 5.81 2.62 5.07
N GLY A 29 4.93 3.64 5.12
CA GLY A 29 4.54 4.41 3.95
C GLY A 29 5.69 5.15 3.29
N SER A 30 6.60 5.75 4.04
CA SER A 30 7.78 6.43 3.49
C SER A 30 8.69 5.48 2.69
N GLN A 31 8.81 4.24 3.13
CA GLN A 31 9.56 3.19 2.43
C GLN A 31 8.81 2.70 1.18
N VAL A 32 7.50 2.46 1.30
CA VAL A 32 6.64 2.05 0.18
C VAL A 32 6.69 3.08 -0.96
N ILE A 33 6.51 4.37 -0.66
CA ILE A 33 6.54 5.45 -1.65
C ILE A 33 7.87 5.48 -2.41
N THR A 34 8.99 5.31 -1.70
CA THR A 34 10.32 5.23 -2.31
C THR A 34 10.48 3.99 -3.20
N ASN A 35 9.97 2.85 -2.77
CA ASN A 35 10.00 1.62 -3.56
C ASN A 35 9.09 1.71 -4.81
N LEU A 36 7.92 2.34 -4.70
CA LEU A 36 7.04 2.60 -5.85
C LEU A 36 7.72 3.51 -6.89
N ALA A 37 8.53 4.49 -6.46
CA ALA A 37 9.28 5.34 -7.39
C ALA A 37 10.30 4.54 -8.19
N ARG A 38 11.05 3.65 -7.53
CA ARG A 38 11.98 2.73 -8.20
C ARG A 38 11.24 1.76 -9.13
N MET A 39 10.10 1.22 -8.68
CA MET A 39 9.25 0.34 -9.48
C MET A 39 8.72 1.05 -10.72
N SER A 40 8.26 2.29 -10.61
CA SER A 40 7.77 3.09 -11.73
C SER A 40 8.85 3.29 -12.79
N MET A 41 10.09 3.58 -12.38
CA MET A 41 11.23 3.70 -13.30
C MET A 41 11.52 2.37 -14.00
N ALA A 42 11.51 1.26 -13.28
CA ALA A 42 11.73 -0.06 -13.86
C ALA A 42 10.62 -0.45 -14.84
N LEU A 43 9.36 -0.15 -14.52
CA LEU A 43 8.21 -0.37 -15.41
C LEU A 43 8.36 0.44 -16.70
N GLN A 44 8.74 1.72 -16.61
CA GLN A 44 8.97 2.58 -17.77
C GLN A 44 10.11 2.05 -18.67
N ALA A 45 11.20 1.58 -18.07
CA ALA A 45 12.29 0.94 -18.80
C ALA A 45 11.85 -0.35 -19.55
N LEU A 46 10.77 -1.00 -19.09
CA LEU A 46 10.16 -2.17 -19.74
C LEU A 46 9.03 -1.80 -20.74
N GLY A 47 8.83 -0.51 -21.04
CA GLY A 47 7.81 -0.03 -21.97
C GLY A 47 6.42 0.18 -21.39
N HIS A 48 6.24 0.05 -20.07
CA HIS A 48 4.99 0.35 -19.37
C HIS A 48 4.91 1.86 -19.07
N PRO A 49 3.74 2.51 -19.06
CA PRO A 49 3.63 3.95 -18.74
C PRO A 49 4.10 4.36 -17.34
N GLY A 50 4.33 3.41 -16.44
CA GLY A 50 4.73 3.64 -15.05
C GLY A 50 3.54 3.83 -14.12
N LEU A 51 3.79 4.50 -13.00
CA LEU A 51 2.82 4.76 -11.93
C LEU A 51 2.60 6.26 -11.75
N HIS A 52 1.38 6.64 -11.43
CA HIS A 52 1.05 7.97 -10.89
C HIS A 52 0.55 7.80 -9.47
N VAL A 53 1.32 8.31 -8.50
CA VAL A 53 1.05 8.09 -7.08
C VAL A 53 0.52 9.38 -6.44
N THR A 54 -0.58 9.24 -5.68
CA THR A 54 -1.08 10.28 -4.78
C THR A 54 -0.90 9.78 -3.34
N VAL A 55 -0.25 10.58 -2.51
CA VAL A 55 0.05 10.26 -1.11
C VAL A 55 -0.82 11.08 -0.17
N PHE A 56 -1.52 10.41 0.73
CA PHE A 56 -2.40 11.01 1.74
C PHE A 56 -1.78 10.86 3.12
N ASP A 57 -1.48 11.97 3.80
CA ASP A 57 -1.08 11.98 5.20
C ASP A 57 -1.33 13.37 5.82
N PRO A 58 -2.13 13.47 6.91
CA PRO A 58 -2.41 14.76 7.56
C PRO A 58 -1.27 15.22 8.48
N ASP A 59 -0.35 14.34 8.86
CA ASP A 59 0.64 14.61 9.90
C ASP A 59 1.81 15.45 9.41
N THR A 60 2.48 16.08 10.37
CA THR A 60 3.77 16.75 10.18
C THR A 60 4.92 15.89 10.70
N VAL A 61 6.11 16.16 10.17
CA VAL A 61 7.34 15.51 10.62
C VAL A 61 7.71 15.99 12.02
N SER A 62 7.93 15.06 12.94
CA SER A 62 8.39 15.31 14.31
C SER A 62 9.77 14.70 14.56
N GLN A 63 10.44 15.10 15.65
CA GLN A 63 11.75 14.57 16.04
C GLN A 63 11.73 13.04 16.17
N ALA A 64 10.64 12.45 16.68
CA ALA A 64 10.47 11.00 16.82
C ALA A 64 10.37 10.25 15.49
N ASN A 65 10.19 10.95 14.38
CA ASN A 65 10.12 10.33 13.05
C ASN A 65 11.52 10.17 12.40
N ILE A 66 12.47 11.04 12.76
CA ILE A 66 13.80 11.05 12.17
C ILE A 66 14.56 9.78 12.54
N GLY A 67 15.22 9.16 11.54
CA GLY A 67 15.96 7.91 11.70
C GLY A 67 15.13 6.64 11.60
N ARG A 68 13.86 6.65 12.01
CA ARG A 68 12.93 5.49 11.89
C ARG A 68 12.06 5.56 10.63
N GLN A 69 11.69 6.75 10.25
CA GLN A 69 10.99 7.07 9.00
C GLN A 69 11.96 7.79 8.07
N LEU A 70 11.67 7.83 6.78
CA LEU A 70 12.56 8.49 5.81
C LEU A 70 12.38 10.01 5.80
N PHE A 71 12.66 10.65 6.94
CA PHE A 71 12.67 12.09 7.10
C PHE A 71 13.98 12.57 7.70
N SER A 72 14.35 13.81 7.35
CA SER A 72 15.54 14.51 7.82
C SER A 72 15.18 15.64 8.79
N GLU A 73 16.16 16.16 9.53
CA GLU A 73 15.98 17.30 10.42
C GLU A 73 15.48 18.57 9.70
N THR A 74 15.86 18.73 8.43
CA THR A 74 15.44 19.87 7.61
C THR A 74 13.96 19.84 7.23
N GLU A 75 13.28 18.70 7.44
CA GLU A 75 11.86 18.50 7.15
C GLU A 75 10.96 18.63 8.39
N LEU A 76 11.56 18.92 9.56
CA LEU A 76 10.79 19.11 10.82
C LEU A 76 9.68 20.16 10.65
N GLY A 77 8.47 19.80 11.09
CA GLY A 77 7.28 20.65 10.99
C GLY A 77 6.61 20.67 9.61
N LEU A 78 7.24 20.16 8.56
CA LEU A 78 6.61 20.02 7.24
C LEU A 78 5.63 18.86 7.22
N ASN A 79 4.60 18.93 6.37
CA ASN A 79 3.69 17.80 6.18
C ASN A 79 4.43 16.60 5.58
N LYS A 80 4.17 15.39 6.08
CA LYS A 80 4.85 14.15 5.69
C LYS A 80 4.67 13.82 4.22
N ALA A 81 3.43 13.87 3.71
CA ALA A 81 3.14 13.57 2.30
C ALA A 81 3.82 14.57 1.37
N VAL A 82 3.73 15.87 1.69
CA VAL A 82 4.35 16.95 0.88
C VAL A 82 5.86 16.79 0.83
N SER A 83 6.52 16.54 1.98
CA SER A 83 7.98 16.35 2.05
C SER A 83 8.45 15.18 1.20
N LEU A 84 7.82 14.01 1.35
CA LEU A 84 8.19 12.81 0.59
C LEU A 84 7.95 12.98 -0.91
N VAL A 85 6.77 13.44 -1.30
CA VAL A 85 6.43 13.59 -2.73
C VAL A 85 7.32 14.62 -3.39
N THR A 86 7.60 15.76 -2.73
CA THR A 86 8.51 16.79 -3.26
C THR A 86 9.90 16.18 -3.52
N ARG A 87 10.43 15.41 -2.58
CA ARG A 87 11.73 14.76 -2.73
C ARG A 87 11.75 13.71 -3.85
N ILE A 88 10.71 12.88 -3.94
CA ILE A 88 10.57 11.88 -5.01
C ILE A 88 10.47 12.56 -6.37
N ASN A 89 9.60 13.56 -6.51
CA ASN A 89 9.43 14.29 -7.78
C ASN A 89 10.73 14.94 -8.22
N ARG A 90 11.48 15.55 -7.28
CA ARG A 90 12.77 16.18 -7.58
C ARG A 90 13.84 15.15 -7.99
N PHE A 91 13.87 13.98 -7.33
CA PHE A 91 14.93 12.98 -7.56
C PHE A 91 14.65 12.16 -8.83
N PHE A 92 13.41 11.73 -9.06
CA PHE A 92 13.03 10.84 -10.15
C PHE A 92 12.43 11.56 -11.37
N GLY A 93 12.16 12.86 -11.29
CA GLY A 93 11.52 13.62 -12.37
C GLY A 93 10.02 13.33 -12.52
N TYR A 94 9.33 12.94 -11.44
CA TYR A 94 7.89 12.65 -11.47
C TYR A 94 7.04 13.89 -11.15
N ALA A 95 5.74 13.78 -11.45
CA ALA A 95 4.70 14.75 -11.09
C ALA A 95 3.63 14.06 -10.20
N TRP A 96 4.07 13.37 -9.15
CA TRP A 96 3.21 12.72 -8.17
C TRP A 96 2.57 13.75 -7.26
N THR A 97 1.41 13.41 -6.68
CA THR A 97 0.59 14.34 -5.89
C THR A 97 0.70 14.06 -4.41
N ALA A 98 0.74 15.10 -3.59
CA ALA A 98 0.65 15.03 -2.14
C ALA A 98 -0.66 15.67 -1.67
N GLU A 99 -1.39 14.96 -0.82
CA GLU A 99 -2.63 15.41 -0.19
C GLU A 99 -2.44 15.44 1.33
N PRO A 100 -2.29 16.63 1.95
CA PRO A 100 -2.06 16.79 3.39
C PRO A 100 -3.35 16.59 4.19
N GLN A 101 -4.06 15.50 3.96
CA GLN A 101 -5.34 15.17 4.57
C GLN A 101 -5.54 13.66 4.69
N CYS A 102 -6.49 13.25 5.55
CA CYS A 102 -6.92 11.86 5.63
C CYS A 102 -7.66 11.42 4.37
N PHE A 103 -7.56 10.14 4.02
CA PHE A 103 -8.38 9.52 2.97
C PHE A 103 -9.22 8.36 3.52
N PRO A 104 -10.50 8.21 3.13
CA PRO A 104 -11.29 9.20 2.42
C PRO A 104 -11.60 10.41 3.31
N SER A 105 -11.60 11.61 2.75
CA SER A 105 -12.05 12.84 3.43
C SER A 105 -13.50 13.16 3.05
N ARG A 106 -14.12 14.06 3.83
CA ARG A 106 -15.50 14.51 3.55
C ARG A 106 -15.65 15.25 2.21
N ASN A 107 -14.57 15.84 1.72
CA ASN A 107 -14.54 16.65 0.51
C ASN A 107 -14.03 15.86 -0.71
N PHE A 108 -13.74 14.58 -0.54
CA PHE A 108 -13.22 13.76 -1.63
C PHE A 108 -14.38 13.26 -2.48
N SER A 109 -14.34 13.57 -3.78
CA SER A 109 -15.34 13.07 -4.74
C SER A 109 -15.26 11.54 -4.83
N GLU A 110 -16.40 10.85 -4.84
CA GLU A 110 -16.48 9.41 -5.05
C GLU A 110 -15.90 8.99 -6.41
N ASP A 111 -15.88 9.94 -7.37
CA ASP A 111 -15.30 9.74 -8.69
C ASP A 111 -13.76 9.72 -8.69
N SER A 112 -13.13 10.13 -7.60
CA SER A 112 -11.68 10.16 -7.45
C SER A 112 -11.20 8.91 -6.71
N THR A 113 -10.81 7.88 -7.45
CA THR A 113 -10.22 6.66 -6.89
C THR A 113 -9.00 6.25 -7.71
N ALA A 114 -8.32 5.20 -7.32
CA ALA A 114 -7.11 4.72 -7.96
C ALA A 114 -7.19 3.20 -8.22
N ASN A 115 -6.45 2.74 -9.22
CA ASN A 115 -6.39 1.31 -9.57
C ASN A 115 -5.86 0.46 -8.42
N ILE A 116 -4.89 0.98 -7.68
CA ILE A 116 -4.29 0.32 -6.52
C ILE A 116 -4.36 1.27 -5.33
N ILE A 117 -4.88 0.77 -4.22
CA ILE A 117 -4.89 1.49 -2.95
C ILE A 117 -3.96 0.76 -2.00
N ILE A 118 -3.05 1.50 -1.36
CA ILE A 118 -2.08 0.96 -0.41
C ILE A 118 -2.29 1.66 0.93
N THR A 119 -2.56 0.88 1.98
CA THR A 119 -2.69 1.40 3.34
C THR A 119 -1.47 1.09 4.17
N CYS A 120 -0.89 2.14 4.76
CA CYS A 120 0.23 2.10 5.69
C CYS A 120 -0.14 2.79 7.02
N THR A 121 -1.41 2.71 7.40
CA THR A 121 -1.95 3.32 8.62
C THR A 121 -1.82 2.37 9.80
N ASP A 122 -1.71 2.94 10.99
CA ASP A 122 -1.51 2.22 12.25
C ASP A 122 -2.82 1.90 12.99
N ASN A 123 -3.98 2.35 12.49
CA ASN A 123 -5.25 2.19 13.19
C ASN A 123 -6.31 1.41 12.39
N ILE A 124 -7.14 0.68 13.12
CA ILE A 124 -8.23 -0.15 12.57
C ILE A 124 -9.32 0.72 11.95
N ARG A 125 -9.61 1.87 12.55
CA ARG A 125 -10.68 2.76 12.09
C ARG A 125 -10.47 3.22 10.65
N SER A 126 -9.23 3.55 10.28
CA SER A 126 -8.87 3.93 8.89
C SER A 126 -9.16 2.80 7.91
N ARG A 127 -8.79 1.55 8.24
CA ARG A 127 -9.05 0.38 7.41
C ARG A 127 -10.54 0.12 7.20
N LEU A 128 -11.33 0.18 8.29
CA LEU A 128 -12.78 -0.01 8.22
C LEU A 128 -13.48 1.10 7.44
N THR A 129 -13.06 2.35 7.63
CA THR A 129 -13.58 3.51 6.89
C THR A 129 -13.28 3.39 5.41
N LEU A 130 -12.03 3.05 5.06
CA LEU A 130 -11.64 2.81 3.68
C LEU A 130 -12.45 1.67 3.05
N TRP A 131 -12.60 0.54 3.74
CA TRP A 131 -13.36 -0.59 3.19
C TRP A 131 -14.83 -0.25 2.97
N LYS A 132 -15.42 0.53 3.86
CA LYS A 132 -16.79 1.04 3.67
C LYS A 132 -16.89 1.91 2.42
N PHE A 133 -15.93 2.79 2.20
CA PHE A 133 -15.82 3.62 0.99
C PHE A 133 -15.64 2.74 -0.26
N LEU A 134 -14.68 1.84 -0.28
CA LEU A 134 -14.38 0.97 -1.42
C LEU A 134 -15.56 0.06 -1.80
N LYS A 135 -16.32 -0.45 -0.81
CA LYS A 135 -17.55 -1.21 -1.08
C LYS A 135 -18.64 -0.39 -1.76
N LYS A 136 -18.67 0.92 -1.54
CA LYS A 136 -19.60 1.83 -2.20
C LYS A 136 -19.16 2.06 -3.64
N VAL A 137 -17.91 2.52 -3.83
CA VAL A 137 -17.40 2.89 -5.14
C VAL A 137 -17.24 1.71 -6.11
N ARG A 138 -16.95 0.49 -5.63
CA ARG A 138 -16.82 -0.69 -6.52
C ARG A 138 -18.09 -1.05 -7.31
N LYS A 139 -19.25 -0.51 -6.92
CA LYS A 139 -20.53 -0.72 -7.61
C LYS A 139 -20.76 0.26 -8.74
N GLU A 140 -19.93 1.28 -8.87
CA GLU A 140 -20.06 2.31 -9.87
C GLU A 140 -19.32 1.94 -11.15
N ASN A 141 -19.77 2.48 -12.27
CA ASN A 141 -19.15 2.26 -13.58
C ASN A 141 -17.98 3.26 -13.75
N PHE A 142 -16.83 2.93 -13.21
CA PHE A 142 -15.60 3.69 -13.46
C PHE A 142 -14.99 3.33 -14.82
N SER A 143 -14.28 4.31 -15.40
CA SER A 143 -13.34 4.00 -16.47
C SER A 143 -12.20 3.13 -15.91
N ASP A 144 -11.57 2.32 -16.76
CA ASP A 144 -10.44 1.47 -16.32
C ASP A 144 -9.32 2.27 -15.65
N HIS A 145 -9.12 3.53 -16.07
CA HIS A 145 -8.10 4.42 -15.50
C HIS A 145 -8.33 4.76 -14.02
N SER A 146 -9.56 4.81 -13.54
CA SER A 146 -9.91 5.21 -12.17
C SER A 146 -10.56 4.10 -11.35
N ALA A 147 -10.83 2.94 -11.95
CA ALA A 147 -11.50 1.85 -11.25
C ALA A 147 -10.61 1.22 -10.17
N PRO A 148 -11.07 1.11 -8.91
CA PRO A 148 -10.31 0.45 -7.86
C PRO A 148 -10.29 -1.07 -8.10
N ILE A 149 -9.08 -1.61 -8.31
CA ILE A 149 -8.89 -3.03 -8.64
C ILE A 149 -8.33 -3.78 -7.44
N TYR A 150 -7.26 -3.27 -6.81
CA TYR A 150 -6.59 -3.90 -5.69
C TYR A 150 -6.46 -2.99 -4.48
N TRP A 151 -6.51 -3.61 -3.32
CA TRP A 151 -6.13 -2.99 -2.05
C TRP A 151 -5.04 -3.82 -1.39
N MET A 152 -3.88 -3.18 -1.14
CA MET A 152 -2.76 -3.74 -0.39
C MET A 152 -2.70 -3.07 0.98
N ASP A 153 -2.71 -3.86 2.04
CA ASP A 153 -2.63 -3.37 3.41
C ASP A 153 -1.36 -3.83 4.09
N PHE A 154 -0.69 -2.90 4.74
CA PHE A 154 0.45 -3.12 5.61
C PHE A 154 0.03 -2.93 7.06
N GLY A 155 0.29 -3.92 7.89
CA GLY A 155 0.07 -3.83 9.32
C GLY A 155 1.23 -4.43 10.08
N ASN A 156 1.64 -3.78 11.16
CA ASN A 156 2.73 -4.26 12.00
C ASN A 156 2.49 -3.96 13.47
N SER A 157 3.19 -4.72 14.30
CA SER A 157 3.43 -4.49 15.71
C SER A 157 4.92 -4.23 15.92
N GLN A 158 5.46 -4.48 17.11
CA GLN A 158 6.86 -4.23 17.43
C GLN A 158 7.82 -4.95 16.46
N THR A 159 7.71 -6.28 16.38
CA THR A 159 8.64 -7.14 15.61
C THR A 159 7.93 -8.02 14.58
N LYS A 160 6.60 -7.94 14.51
CA LYS A 160 5.77 -8.77 13.63
C LYS A 160 4.92 -7.89 12.74
N GLY A 161 4.58 -8.43 11.56
CA GLY A 161 3.67 -7.71 10.69
C GLY A 161 3.19 -8.56 9.52
N GLN A 162 2.34 -7.96 8.73
CA GLN A 162 1.82 -8.56 7.50
C GLN A 162 1.72 -7.54 6.37
N VAL A 163 1.77 -8.06 5.17
CA VAL A 163 1.26 -7.39 3.98
C VAL A 163 0.29 -8.30 3.28
N ILE A 164 -0.88 -7.79 2.93
CA ILE A 164 -1.94 -8.55 2.26
C ILE A 164 -2.49 -7.70 1.12
N ILE A 165 -2.54 -8.27 -0.08
CA ILE A 165 -3.22 -7.69 -1.23
C ILE A 165 -4.50 -8.47 -1.51
N GLY A 166 -5.60 -7.75 -1.71
CA GLY A 166 -6.88 -8.31 -2.09
C GLY A 166 -7.53 -7.55 -3.25
N THR A 167 -8.54 -8.16 -3.86
CA THR A 167 -9.29 -7.52 -4.94
C THR A 167 -10.40 -6.64 -4.36
N VAL A 168 -10.49 -5.39 -4.82
CA VAL A 168 -11.62 -4.49 -4.54
C VAL A 168 -12.77 -4.83 -5.45
N ARG A 169 -12.50 -5.05 -6.74
CA ARG A 169 -13.50 -5.58 -7.68
C ARG A 169 -14.04 -6.92 -7.19
N GLU A 170 -15.33 -7.18 -7.40
CA GLU A 170 -15.94 -8.46 -7.02
C GLU A 170 -15.29 -9.64 -7.75
N LYS A 171 -14.91 -9.43 -9.02
CA LYS A 171 -14.18 -10.40 -9.82
C LYS A 171 -13.23 -9.68 -10.77
N VAL A 172 -11.99 -10.13 -10.79
CA VAL A 172 -11.02 -9.80 -11.83
C VAL A 172 -11.09 -10.89 -12.89
N LEU A 173 -11.20 -10.51 -14.16
CA LEU A 173 -11.26 -11.47 -15.27
C LEU A 173 -10.00 -12.32 -15.29
N GLN A 174 -10.20 -13.63 -15.30
CA GLN A 174 -9.12 -14.62 -15.30
C GLN A 174 -9.11 -15.38 -16.64
N PRO A 175 -7.95 -15.62 -17.25
CA PRO A 175 -7.87 -16.52 -18.39
C PRO A 175 -8.12 -17.97 -17.97
N SER A 176 -8.58 -18.81 -18.90
CA SER A 176 -8.58 -20.26 -18.70
C SER A 176 -7.15 -20.78 -18.56
N SER A 177 -6.92 -21.77 -17.72
CA SER A 177 -5.62 -22.40 -17.53
C SER A 177 -5.78 -23.90 -17.36
N LEU A 178 -4.90 -24.66 -18.02
CA LEU A 178 -4.81 -26.11 -17.86
C LEU A 178 -3.87 -26.51 -16.68
N GLU A 179 -3.01 -25.59 -16.25
CA GLU A 179 -1.99 -25.81 -15.23
C GLU A 179 -2.42 -25.36 -13.82
N TYR A 180 -3.31 -24.36 -13.76
CA TYR A 180 -3.68 -23.67 -12.54
C TYR A 180 -5.19 -23.58 -12.36
N ILE A 181 -5.63 -23.39 -11.12
CA ILE A 181 -7.00 -22.99 -10.79
C ILE A 181 -7.02 -21.46 -10.69
N PRO A 182 -7.57 -20.73 -11.68
CA PRO A 182 -7.63 -19.28 -11.65
C PRO A 182 -8.53 -18.77 -10.52
N MET A 183 -8.05 -17.82 -9.75
CA MET A 183 -8.76 -17.21 -8.62
C MET A 183 -9.18 -15.77 -8.96
N PRO A 184 -10.44 -15.53 -9.32
CA PRO A 184 -10.92 -14.20 -9.73
C PRO A 184 -11.05 -13.22 -8.56
N LYS A 185 -11.03 -13.71 -7.33
CA LYS A 185 -11.11 -12.91 -6.10
C LYS A 185 -10.01 -13.32 -5.13
N MET A 186 -9.39 -12.31 -4.51
CA MET A 186 -8.54 -12.42 -3.33
C MET A 186 -9.16 -11.60 -2.20
N ASN A 187 -9.31 -12.20 -1.02
CA ASN A 187 -9.86 -11.49 0.13
C ASN A 187 -8.98 -10.31 0.55
N VAL A 188 -9.60 -9.19 0.86
CA VAL A 188 -8.92 -8.04 1.46
C VAL A 188 -8.73 -8.23 2.96
N ILE A 189 -7.88 -7.44 3.58
CA ILE A 189 -7.52 -7.58 5.01
C ILE A 189 -8.73 -7.58 5.94
N THR A 190 -9.76 -6.78 5.66
CA THR A 190 -11.00 -6.71 6.46
C THR A 190 -11.95 -7.89 6.27
N GLU A 191 -11.71 -8.73 5.28
CA GLU A 191 -12.40 -10.01 5.10
C GLU A 191 -11.65 -11.17 5.79
N GLU A 192 -10.35 -10.98 6.11
CA GLU A 192 -9.51 -11.98 6.79
C GLU A 192 -9.46 -11.77 8.30
N VAL A 193 -9.46 -10.52 8.74
CA VAL A 193 -9.29 -10.14 10.15
C VAL A 193 -10.60 -9.60 10.70
N ASP A 194 -11.10 -10.25 11.75
CA ASP A 194 -12.25 -9.76 12.52
C ASP A 194 -11.80 -8.64 13.48
N TYR A 195 -11.79 -7.42 12.95
CA TYR A 195 -11.37 -6.24 13.70
C TYR A 195 -12.25 -5.92 14.91
N ALA A 196 -13.50 -6.44 14.98
CA ALA A 196 -14.35 -6.26 16.15
C ALA A 196 -13.80 -6.97 17.40
N LYS A 197 -12.96 -7.99 17.21
CA LYS A 197 -12.31 -8.74 18.29
C LYS A 197 -10.97 -8.18 18.73
N ILE A 198 -10.42 -7.21 17.98
CA ILE A 198 -9.11 -6.62 18.28
C ILE A 198 -9.32 -5.36 19.08
N LYS A 199 -8.79 -5.34 20.32
CA LYS A 199 -8.69 -4.11 21.12
C LYS A 199 -7.42 -3.37 20.69
N GLU A 200 -7.56 -2.22 20.06
CA GLU A 200 -6.42 -1.31 19.86
C GLU A 200 -5.92 -0.85 21.25
N LYS A 201 -4.61 -1.00 21.48
CA LYS A 201 -3.97 -0.29 22.58
C LYS A 201 -3.81 1.16 22.13
N GLU A 202 -4.42 2.09 22.84
CA GLU A 202 -4.15 3.51 22.66
C GLU A 202 -2.69 3.78 23.03
N SER A 203 -1.82 3.79 22.04
CA SER A 203 -0.45 4.29 22.18
C SER A 203 -0.42 5.71 21.63
N GLY A 204 -0.32 6.69 22.49
CA GLY A 204 -0.10 8.08 22.07
C GLY A 204 1.17 8.23 21.20
N PRO A 205 1.34 9.38 20.54
CA PRO A 205 2.53 9.65 19.75
C PRO A 205 3.78 9.59 20.63
N SER A 206 4.88 9.08 20.09
CA SER A 206 6.16 9.05 20.79
C SER A 206 6.80 10.45 20.78
N CYS A 207 7.38 10.87 21.92
CA CYS A 207 8.03 12.16 22.05
C CYS A 207 9.49 12.14 21.55
N SER A 208 10.12 10.98 21.50
CA SER A 208 11.50 10.80 21.06
C SER A 208 11.68 9.57 20.17
N LEU A 209 12.80 9.49 19.45
CA LEU A 209 13.19 8.32 18.69
C LEU A 209 13.38 7.10 19.60
N ALA A 210 13.99 7.25 20.75
CA ALA A 210 14.21 6.16 21.71
C ALA A 210 12.88 5.53 22.14
N GLU A 211 11.89 6.34 22.55
CA GLU A 211 10.55 5.86 22.89
C GLU A 211 9.85 5.19 21.70
N ALA A 212 10.03 5.69 20.49
CA ALA A 212 9.46 5.09 19.29
C ALA A 212 10.07 3.71 18.99
N LEU A 213 11.37 3.50 19.26
CA LEU A 213 12.06 2.22 19.09
C LEU A 213 11.65 1.18 20.14
N GLU A 214 11.26 1.58 21.33
CA GLU A 214 10.66 0.66 22.31
C GLU A 214 9.31 0.09 21.85
N LYS A 215 8.55 0.90 21.09
CA LYS A 215 7.22 0.50 20.56
C LYS A 215 7.33 -0.30 19.26
N GLN A 216 8.37 -0.09 18.48
CA GLN A 216 8.50 -0.68 17.15
C GLN A 216 9.97 -0.89 16.76
N ASP A 217 10.32 -2.10 16.31
CA ASP A 217 11.64 -2.43 15.78
C ASP A 217 12.01 -1.51 14.59
N LEU A 218 13.31 -1.19 14.50
CA LEU A 218 13.83 -0.27 13.49
C LEU A 218 13.56 -0.75 12.06
N PHE A 219 13.63 -2.06 11.81
CA PHE A 219 13.60 -2.63 10.48
C PHE A 219 12.27 -3.26 10.06
N ILE A 220 11.29 -3.40 10.96
CA ILE A 220 10.01 -4.03 10.61
C ILE A 220 9.29 -3.30 9.47
N ASN A 221 9.33 -1.97 9.48
CA ASN A 221 8.68 -1.13 8.45
C ASN A 221 9.31 -1.33 7.07
N SER A 222 10.64 -1.24 6.98
CA SER A 222 11.36 -1.40 5.72
C SER A 222 11.27 -2.82 5.18
N THR A 223 11.35 -3.83 6.06
CA THR A 223 11.20 -5.24 5.68
C THR A 223 9.84 -5.48 5.03
N LEU A 224 8.75 -5.07 5.68
CA LEU A 224 7.41 -5.22 5.13
C LEU A 224 7.22 -4.45 3.82
N ALA A 225 7.72 -3.20 3.75
CA ALA A 225 7.62 -2.39 2.56
C ALA A 225 8.32 -3.02 1.35
N HIS A 226 9.53 -3.57 1.54
CA HIS A 226 10.25 -4.25 0.45
C HIS A 226 9.52 -5.51 -0.01
N ILE A 227 9.06 -6.36 0.91
CA ILE A 227 8.36 -7.60 0.57
C ILE A 227 7.03 -7.31 -0.15
N GLY A 228 6.25 -6.34 0.35
CA GLY A 228 4.99 -5.96 -0.30
C GLY A 228 5.20 -5.36 -1.68
N CYS A 229 6.21 -4.50 -1.86
CA CYS A 229 6.53 -3.96 -3.16
C CYS A 229 7.09 -5.02 -4.12
N ASP A 230 7.84 -6.04 -3.64
CA ASP A 230 8.26 -7.18 -4.46
C ASP A 230 7.06 -8.01 -4.93
N LEU A 231 6.08 -8.25 -4.04
CA LEU A 231 4.85 -8.93 -4.43
C LEU A 231 4.12 -8.17 -5.55
N LEU A 232 3.96 -6.86 -5.40
CA LEU A 232 3.34 -6.02 -6.42
C LEU A 232 4.16 -5.97 -7.72
N TRP A 233 5.49 -5.90 -7.61
CA TRP A 233 6.39 -5.97 -8.76
C TRP A 233 6.22 -7.26 -9.57
N LYS A 234 6.12 -8.41 -8.90
CA LYS A 234 5.87 -9.70 -9.55
C LYS A 234 4.53 -9.73 -10.26
N MET A 235 3.50 -9.14 -9.66
CA MET A 235 2.19 -9.02 -10.33
C MET A 235 2.27 -8.22 -11.63
N PHE A 236 3.04 -7.13 -11.68
CA PHE A 236 3.27 -6.38 -12.90
C PHE A 236 4.14 -7.14 -13.91
N LYS A 237 5.26 -7.68 -13.47
CA LYS A 237 6.26 -8.29 -14.32
C LYS A 237 5.84 -9.65 -14.89
N GLU A 238 5.22 -10.49 -14.05
CA GLU A 238 4.85 -11.87 -14.39
C GLU A 238 3.37 -11.98 -14.81
N GLY A 239 2.58 -10.94 -14.58
CA GLY A 239 1.15 -10.91 -14.86
C GLY A 239 0.32 -11.87 -14.01
N LYS A 240 0.90 -12.42 -12.93
CA LYS A 240 0.24 -13.41 -12.06
C LYS A 240 0.91 -13.52 -10.70
N THR A 241 0.21 -14.10 -9.73
CA THR A 241 0.78 -14.43 -8.42
C THR A 241 0.18 -15.71 -7.83
N LEU A 242 1.00 -16.49 -7.14
CA LEU A 242 0.58 -17.63 -6.32
C LEU A 242 0.28 -17.21 -4.87
N TYR A 243 0.74 -16.03 -4.48
CA TYR A 243 0.64 -15.53 -3.11
C TYR A 243 0.00 -14.15 -3.12
N ARG A 244 -0.85 -13.90 -2.15
CA ARG A 244 -1.50 -12.61 -1.94
C ARG A 244 -0.97 -11.85 -0.73
N GLY A 245 0.03 -12.37 -0.06
CA GLY A 245 0.61 -11.71 1.10
C GLY A 245 1.63 -12.55 1.84
N VAL A 246 2.07 -12.00 2.97
CA VAL A 246 3.05 -12.63 3.85
C VAL A 246 2.83 -12.18 5.30
N TYR A 247 3.03 -13.09 6.24
CA TYR A 247 3.28 -12.79 7.65
C TYR A 247 4.79 -12.82 7.92
N VAL A 248 5.29 -11.81 8.63
CA VAL A 248 6.70 -11.66 8.99
C VAL A 248 6.84 -11.62 10.52
N ASN A 249 7.83 -12.31 11.04
CA ASN A 249 8.23 -12.25 12.44
C ASN A 249 9.76 -12.09 12.51
N LEU A 250 10.25 -10.91 12.90
CA LEU A 250 11.68 -10.61 12.99
C LEU A 250 12.35 -11.28 14.19
N ASP A 251 11.62 -11.56 15.28
CA ASP A 251 12.19 -12.27 16.45
C ASP A 251 12.68 -13.67 16.08
N THR A 252 11.94 -14.34 15.17
CA THR A 252 12.23 -15.72 14.76
C THR A 252 12.76 -15.79 13.33
N LEU A 253 12.96 -14.66 12.66
CA LEU A 253 13.36 -14.56 11.24
C LEU A 253 12.46 -15.38 10.29
N LYS A 254 11.18 -15.53 10.66
CA LYS A 254 10.23 -16.35 9.91
C LYS A 254 9.35 -15.51 9.00
N MET A 255 9.27 -15.93 7.75
CA MET A 255 8.30 -15.43 6.78
C MET A 255 7.36 -16.55 6.36
N THR A 256 6.04 -16.30 6.39
CA THR A 256 5.02 -17.26 6.00
C THR A 256 4.16 -16.65 4.90
N ALA A 257 4.28 -17.20 3.70
CA ALA A 257 3.51 -16.73 2.54
C ALA A 257 2.02 -17.10 2.69
N ILE A 258 1.15 -16.22 2.23
CA ILE A 258 -0.30 -16.39 2.21
C ILE A 258 -0.69 -16.73 0.76
N PRO A 259 -1.17 -17.95 0.47
CA PRO A 259 -1.58 -18.31 -0.89
C PRO A 259 -2.84 -17.54 -1.33
N VAL A 260 -3.06 -17.48 -2.64
CA VAL A 260 -4.31 -16.93 -3.22
C VAL A 260 -5.49 -17.88 -3.05
#